data_9b24ae23e36d910dcd9a8f3af06a672b
#
_entry.id   9b24ae23e36d910dcd9a8f3af06a672b
#
_cell.length_a   1.000
_cell.length_b   1.000
_cell.length_c   1.000
_cell.angle_alpha   90.00
_cell.angle_beta   90.00
_cell.angle_gamma   90.00
#
_symmetry.space_group_name_H-M   'P 1'
#
loop_
_entity.id
_entity.type
_entity.pdbx_description
1 polymer ?
#
loop_
_entity_poly.entity_id
_entity_poly.type
_entity_poly.pdbx_seq_one_letter_code
_entity_poly.pdbx_strand_id
1 'polypeptide(L)' 'MSKFILVHDVDDAKPIVINVNDIHYIEKNEGFTGASFICTNEADFDVVETPEKIYEMLK' A
#
# COMPACT_ATOMS: atom_id res chain seq x y z
N MET A 1 -3.30 2.39 -19.92
CA MET A 1 -4.41 2.55 -18.97
C MET A 1 -3.89 2.45 -17.55
N SER A 2 -4.28 3.39 -16.70
CA SER A 2 -3.80 3.41 -15.32
C SER A 2 -4.61 2.44 -14.45
N LYS A 3 -3.93 1.81 -13.52
CA LYS A 3 -4.57 0.96 -12.53
C LYS A 3 -4.36 1.57 -11.15
N PHE A 4 -5.40 1.52 -10.33
CA PHE A 4 -5.35 2.03 -8.97
C PHE A 4 -5.67 0.92 -7.99
N ILE A 5 -5.09 1.01 -6.80
CA ILE A 5 -5.45 0.11 -5.71
C ILE A 5 -5.98 0.95 -4.55
N LEU A 6 -6.85 0.34 -3.75
CA LEU A 6 -7.42 0.97 -2.58
C LEU A 6 -6.86 0.28 -1.34
N VAL A 7 -6.20 1.06 -0.51
CA VAL A 7 -5.65 0.58 0.76
C VAL A 7 -6.10 1.52 1.87
N HIS A 8 -5.76 1.20 3.12
CA HIS A 8 -6.20 1.99 4.26
C HIS A 8 -5.03 2.32 5.17
N ASP A 9 -4.97 3.57 5.61
CA ASP A 9 -3.91 4.03 6.50
C ASP A 9 -3.92 3.22 7.80
N VAL A 10 -2.71 2.89 8.29
CA VAL A 10 -2.58 2.06 9.48
C VAL A 10 -3.05 2.77 10.76
N ASP A 11 -2.96 4.10 10.80
CA ASP A 11 -3.31 4.86 12.01
C ASP A 11 -4.79 5.18 12.12
N ASP A 12 -5.41 5.64 11.05
CA ASP A 12 -6.79 6.13 11.10
C ASP A 12 -7.75 5.36 10.20
N ALA A 13 -7.26 4.36 9.49
CA ALA A 13 -8.04 3.51 8.58
C ALA A 13 -8.70 4.29 7.43
N LYS A 14 -8.21 5.48 7.13
CA LYS A 14 -8.74 6.24 6.00
C LYS A 14 -8.35 5.58 4.68
N PRO A 15 -9.26 5.55 3.71
CA PRO A 15 -8.93 4.96 2.42
C PRO A 15 -7.92 5.81 1.65
N ILE A 16 -6.98 5.14 1.02
CA ILE A 16 -5.95 5.76 0.19
C ILE A 16 -5.98 5.08 -1.17
N VAL A 17 -6.12 5.86 -2.22
CA VAL A 17 -6.09 5.35 -3.59
C VAL A 17 -4.72 5.63 -4.17
N ILE A 18 -4.03 4.59 -4.61
CA ILE A 18 -2.66 4.70 -5.11
C ILE A 18 -2.60 4.25 -6.55
N ASN A 19 -1.98 5.08 -7.40
CA ASN A 19 -1.71 4.71 -8.79
C ASN A 19 -0.58 3.69 -8.80
N VAL A 20 -0.85 2.51 -9.36
CA VAL A 20 0.13 1.42 -9.39
C VAL A 20 1.43 1.84 -10.06
N ASN A 21 1.35 2.72 -11.05
CA ASN A 21 2.55 3.19 -11.76
C ASN A 21 3.47 4.04 -10.90
N ASP A 22 2.97 4.57 -9.79
CA ASP A 22 3.77 5.39 -8.88
C ASP A 22 4.49 4.57 -7.82
N ILE A 23 4.16 3.30 -7.70
CA ILE A 23 4.73 2.44 -6.65
C ILE A 23 6.14 2.02 -7.03
N HIS A 24 7.10 2.31 -6.16
CA HIS A 24 8.49 1.87 -6.34
C HIS A 24 8.67 0.46 -5.77
N TYR A 25 8.19 0.26 -4.55
CA TYR A 25 8.27 -1.06 -3.92
C TYR A 25 7.28 -1.13 -2.76
N ILE A 26 7.01 -2.34 -2.34
CA ILE A 26 6.12 -2.65 -1.23
C ILE A 26 6.84 -3.67 -0.37
N GLU A 27 6.85 -3.44 0.94
CA GLU A 27 7.48 -4.41 1.83
C GLU A 27 6.67 -4.56 3.11
N LYS A 28 6.97 -5.62 3.86
CA LYS A 28 6.32 -5.88 5.13
C LYS A 28 6.70 -4.77 6.11
N ASN A 29 5.69 -4.26 6.83
CA ASN A 29 5.95 -3.22 7.82
C ASN A 29 6.33 -3.88 9.15
N GLU A 30 7.56 -3.65 9.58
CA GLU A 30 8.06 -4.27 10.81
C GLU A 30 7.44 -3.67 12.07
N GLY A 31 6.96 -2.44 11.99
CA GLY A 31 6.36 -1.77 13.15
C GLY A 31 4.90 -2.12 13.40
N PHE A 32 4.22 -2.71 12.43
CA PHE A 32 2.80 -3.06 12.53
C PHE A 32 2.58 -4.44 11.95
N THR A 33 2.28 -5.40 12.84
CA THR A 33 2.07 -6.79 12.42
C THR A 33 0.98 -6.89 11.36
N GLY A 34 1.30 -7.55 10.25
CA GLY A 34 0.34 -7.76 9.17
C GLY A 34 0.13 -6.58 8.23
N ALA A 35 0.85 -5.47 8.47
CA ALA A 35 0.72 -4.28 7.64
C ALA A 35 1.80 -4.23 6.58
N SER A 36 1.69 -3.26 5.66
CA SER A 36 2.66 -3.06 4.59
C SER A 36 3.15 -1.62 4.56
N PHE A 37 4.34 -1.46 4.01
CA PHE A 37 4.92 -0.16 3.73
C PHE A 37 4.99 -0.01 2.20
N ILE A 38 4.37 1.04 1.68
CA ILE A 38 4.34 1.30 0.23
C ILE A 38 5.12 2.57 -0.06
N CYS A 39 6.16 2.46 -0.87
CA CYS A 39 6.96 3.60 -1.28
C CYS A 39 6.53 4.03 -2.68
N THR A 40 6.14 5.29 -2.83
CA THR A 40 5.72 5.84 -4.10
C THR A 40 6.57 7.03 -4.50
N ASN A 41 6.31 7.57 -5.70
CA ASN A 41 7.04 8.74 -6.20
C ASN A 41 6.89 9.97 -5.32
N GLU A 42 5.73 10.14 -4.70
CA GLU A 42 5.43 11.36 -3.95
C GLU A 42 5.52 11.19 -2.44
N ALA A 43 5.20 10.01 -1.93
CA ALA A 43 5.13 9.79 -0.49
C ALA A 43 5.22 8.32 -0.15
N ASP A 44 5.43 8.04 1.14
CA ASP A 44 5.43 6.68 1.66
C ASP A 44 4.17 6.49 2.49
N PHE A 45 3.64 5.29 2.47
CA PHE A 45 2.40 4.98 3.20
C PHE A 45 2.55 3.71 4.02
N ASP A 46 2.05 3.77 5.26
CA ASP A 46 1.90 2.58 6.10
C ASP A 46 0.43 2.19 6.04
N VAL A 47 0.14 1.00 5.56
CA VAL A 47 -1.24 0.56 5.33
C VAL A 47 -1.54 -0.74 6.05
N VAL A 48 -2.82 -0.99 6.34
CA VAL A 48 -3.24 -2.17 7.10
C VAL A 48 -3.22 -3.44 6.26
N GLU A 49 -3.30 -3.32 4.95
CA GLU A 49 -3.30 -4.48 4.05
C GLU A 49 -1.96 -5.19 4.09
N THR A 50 -1.99 -6.53 4.05
CA THR A 50 -0.75 -7.31 4.01
C THR A 50 -0.10 -7.20 2.63
N PRO A 51 1.21 -7.45 2.53
CA PRO A 51 1.86 -7.47 1.20
C PRO A 51 1.18 -8.47 0.26
N GLU A 52 0.75 -9.62 0.79
CA GLU A 52 0.07 -10.63 -0.02
C GLU A 52 -1.25 -10.10 -0.58
N LYS A 53 -2.00 -9.38 0.26
CA LYS A 53 -3.27 -8.81 -0.18
C LYS A 53 -3.06 -7.76 -1.26
N ILE A 54 -2.05 -6.91 -1.09
CA ILE A 54 -1.73 -5.90 -2.10
C ILE A 54 -1.30 -6.56 -3.40
N TYR A 55 -0.49 -7.61 -3.29
CA TYR A 55 -0.04 -8.35 -4.47
C TYR A 55 -1.24 -8.91 -5.27
N GLU A 56 -2.26 -9.40 -4.57
CA GLU A 56 -3.47 -9.89 -5.23
C GLU A 56 -4.19 -8.77 -5.98
N MET A 57 -4.19 -7.57 -5.42
CA MET A 57 -4.79 -6.42 -6.10
C MET A 57 -4.03 -6.00 -7.36
N LEU A 58 -2.74 -6.27 -7.41
CA LEU A 58 -1.89 -5.89 -8.53
C LEU A 58 -2.01 -6.83 -9.73
N LYS A 59 -2.55 -7.99 -9.53
CA LYS A 59 -2.68 -8.99 -10.61
C LYS A 59 -3.67 -8.59 -11.69
#